data_7cdabcdf7f67c65f0b4e4814da440329
#
_entry.id   7cdabcdf7f67c65f0b4e4814da440329
#
_cell.length_a   1.000
_cell.length_b   1.000
_cell.length_c   1.000
_cell.angle_alpha   90.00
_cell.angle_beta   90.00
_cell.angle_gamma   90.00
#
_symmetry.space_group_name_H-M   'P 1'
#
loop_
_entity.id
_entity.type
_entity.pdbx_description
1 polymer ?
#
loop_
_entity_poly.entity_id
_entity_poly.type
_entity_poly.pdbx_seq_one_letter_code
_entity_poly.pdbx_strand_id
1 'polypeptide(L)'
;MAQTYSSEEIIISGLGFTRFAVALEPQPAFEDHPESPRWKRIIDRNLCWSGSFKITKSRYASCRLKGENRLDMKILLDVQEQQLIMTVADTEGVPLFPLKLKIRRNNFRESKLMEMINNLTKELTGIPGILGSTIAFTLKQPARRKIIARVNTHGNKLGAISRNPSISLLPRWSPDSRSILYTILSRQGTAIIQDKLKGKTVTLLRSENEVSSNRNFVNVSGGTWFSDGRKLIVTLSRGNNTDLYEFDIRSRREKRLTKHPAIETSPSLSPDNQHLVFVSDRTGQEQIYYKQLGTGVDFRLSYGAGSSSDPAWSPDGTLIAFTRVERGHAQIHMLDPFSGEETVLTRGRYNSEQPAWSPDGKQVVFASNSTGVYKLYLMFVDGTGRRRLTRIPRDFEESAPNWSSRKL
;
A
#
# COMPACT_ATOMS: atom_id res chain seq x y z
N MET A 1 26.21 14.82 34.61
CA MET A 1 25.28 13.77 35.02
C MET A 1 24.29 13.59 33.89
N ALA A 2 24.34 12.48 33.16
CA ALA A 2 23.41 12.18 32.10
C ALA A 2 22.14 11.63 32.75
N GLN A 3 21.03 12.33 32.60
CA GLN A 3 19.72 11.82 32.96
C GLN A 3 19.30 10.80 31.88
N THR A 4 19.28 9.54 32.27
CA THR A 4 18.64 8.46 31.53
C THR A 4 17.12 8.64 31.65
N TYR A 5 16.49 9.09 30.56
CA TYR A 5 15.03 9.03 30.45
C TYR A 5 14.61 7.57 30.24
N SER A 6 13.80 7.03 31.16
CA SER A 6 13.11 5.77 30.97
C SER A 6 12.10 5.97 29.84
N SER A 7 12.27 5.18 28.76
CA SER A 7 11.23 5.01 27.76
C SER A 7 10.03 4.33 28.40
N GLU A 8 9.01 5.06 28.79
CA GLU A 8 7.69 4.49 29.00
C GLU A 8 7.21 3.97 27.63
N GLU A 9 7.09 2.67 27.50
CA GLU A 9 6.46 2.05 26.34
C GLU A 9 5.03 2.56 26.22
N ILE A 10 4.77 3.36 25.19
CA ILE A 10 3.40 3.70 24.80
C ILE A 10 2.80 2.45 24.16
N ILE A 11 2.14 1.64 24.97
CA ILE A 11 1.36 0.48 24.50
C ILE A 11 0.13 1.02 23.77
N ILE A 12 0.15 1.01 22.44
CA ILE A 12 -1.01 1.31 21.61
C ILE A 12 -1.82 0.02 21.49
N SER A 13 -2.79 -0.16 22.38
CA SER A 13 -3.77 -1.26 22.31
C SER A 13 -5.04 -0.79 21.59
N GLY A 14 -5.45 -1.53 20.55
CA GLY A 14 -6.75 -1.39 19.89
C GLY A 14 -6.69 -1.05 18.40
N LEU A 15 -7.74 -1.36 17.68
CA LEU A 15 -8.01 -1.14 16.24
C LEU A 15 -7.97 0.34 15.77
N GLY A 16 -7.42 1.25 16.54
CA GLY A 16 -7.32 2.66 16.25
C GLY A 16 -5.88 3.10 16.13
N PHE A 17 -5.38 3.23 14.90
CA PHE A 17 -4.09 3.84 14.66
C PHE A 17 -4.09 5.29 15.20
N THR A 18 -3.50 5.50 16.38
CA THR A 18 -3.44 6.83 16.99
C THR A 18 -2.39 7.66 16.29
N ARG A 19 -2.79 8.81 15.74
CA ARG A 19 -1.88 9.80 15.18
C ARG A 19 -1.45 10.76 16.26
N PHE A 20 -0.19 11.16 16.26
CA PHE A 20 0.30 12.19 17.19
C PHE A 20 -0.41 13.52 16.96
N ALA A 21 -0.98 14.06 18.01
CA ALA A 21 -1.59 15.38 18.02
C ALA A 21 -0.51 16.44 18.17
N VAL A 22 -0.23 17.21 17.11
CA VAL A 22 0.87 18.18 17.07
C VAL A 22 0.41 19.59 16.78
N ALA A 23 1.05 20.57 17.39
CA ALA A 23 0.99 21.97 16.99
C ALA A 23 2.21 22.35 16.16
N LEU A 24 2.00 23.06 15.05
CA LEU A 24 3.07 23.71 14.30
C LEU A 24 3.21 25.14 14.79
N GLU A 25 4.31 25.44 15.45
CA GLU A 25 4.60 26.77 16.03
C GLU A 25 5.77 27.41 15.30
N PRO A 26 5.52 28.32 14.31
CA PRO A 26 6.56 29.12 13.69
C PRO A 26 7.24 30.03 14.70
N GLN A 27 8.57 30.07 14.68
CA GLN A 27 9.36 31.04 15.44
C GLN A 27 9.55 32.32 14.63
N PRO A 28 9.90 33.47 15.23
CA PRO A 28 10.02 34.75 14.53
C PRO A 28 10.87 34.70 13.27
N ALA A 29 12.06 34.13 13.34
CA ALA A 29 12.95 34.02 12.15
C ALA A 29 12.37 33.18 11.01
N PHE A 30 11.47 32.21 11.31
CA PHE A 30 10.71 31.50 10.27
C PHE A 30 9.58 32.38 9.73
N GLU A 31 8.82 33.08 10.57
CA GLU A 31 7.70 33.92 10.14
C GLU A 31 8.15 35.10 9.27
N ASP A 32 9.29 35.70 9.61
CA ASP A 32 9.87 36.82 8.86
C ASP A 32 10.47 36.38 7.50
N HIS A 33 10.66 35.11 7.27
CA HIS A 33 11.20 34.61 6.02
C HIS A 33 10.17 34.73 4.87
N PRO A 34 10.50 35.34 3.71
CA PRO A 34 9.54 35.61 2.63
C PRO A 34 8.85 34.34 2.05
N GLU A 35 9.50 33.20 2.11
CA GLU A 35 8.96 31.92 1.66
C GLU A 35 8.18 31.14 2.75
N SER A 36 8.07 31.66 3.98
CA SER A 36 7.46 30.96 5.12
C SER A 36 6.01 30.49 4.84
N PRO A 37 5.12 31.27 4.19
CA PRO A 37 3.76 30.82 3.93
C PRO A 37 3.72 29.62 2.97
N ARG A 38 4.67 29.53 2.05
CA ARG A 38 4.83 28.42 1.12
C ARG A 38 5.38 27.19 1.84
N TRP A 39 6.43 27.36 2.66
CA TRP A 39 7.05 26.26 3.40
C TRP A 39 6.11 25.66 4.42
N LYS A 40 5.38 26.49 5.18
CA LYS A 40 4.36 26.03 6.13
C LYS A 40 3.30 25.15 5.45
N ARG A 41 2.85 25.53 4.24
CA ARG A 41 1.91 24.69 3.47
C ARG A 41 2.49 23.35 3.05
N ILE A 42 3.77 23.32 2.65
CA ILE A 42 4.45 22.09 2.23
C ILE A 42 4.68 21.18 3.44
N ILE A 43 5.07 21.74 4.58
CA ILE A 43 5.29 21.01 5.84
C ILE A 43 3.97 20.41 6.34
N ASP A 44 2.91 21.22 6.48
CA ASP A 44 1.57 20.77 6.88
C ASP A 44 1.07 19.61 6.00
N ARG A 45 1.21 19.77 4.66
CA ARG A 45 0.83 18.70 3.72
C ARG A 45 1.61 17.41 3.93
N ASN A 46 2.92 17.48 4.06
CA ASN A 46 3.76 16.28 4.20
C ASN A 46 3.57 15.60 5.56
N LEU A 47 3.44 16.34 6.65
CA LEU A 47 3.08 15.79 7.96
C LEU A 47 1.70 15.10 7.90
N CYS A 48 0.71 15.76 7.32
CA CYS A 48 -0.61 15.16 7.13
C CYS A 48 -0.54 13.85 6.31
N TRP A 49 0.14 13.88 5.16
CA TRP A 49 0.19 12.74 4.24
C TRP A 49 1.11 11.60 4.72
N SER A 50 1.95 11.83 5.73
CA SER A 50 2.68 10.76 6.40
C SER A 50 1.75 9.76 7.10
N GLY A 51 0.54 10.19 7.46
CA GLY A 51 -0.41 9.38 8.22
C GLY A 51 -0.12 9.31 9.72
N SER A 52 0.95 9.94 10.19
CA SER A 52 1.39 9.84 11.59
C SER A 52 0.94 11.00 12.46
N PHE A 53 0.44 12.11 11.87
CA PHE A 53 0.16 13.32 12.61
C PHE A 53 -1.25 13.86 12.39
N LYS A 54 -1.88 14.36 13.46
CA LYS A 54 -3.01 15.31 13.45
C LYS A 54 -2.51 16.66 13.88
N ILE A 55 -2.83 17.71 13.14
CA ILE A 55 -2.19 19.02 13.25
C ILE A 55 -3.23 20.04 13.64
N THR A 56 -2.95 20.84 14.67
CA THR A 56 -3.79 21.98 15.03
C THR A 56 -3.80 22.98 13.89
N LYS A 57 -5.00 23.51 13.55
CA LYS A 57 -5.18 24.47 12.46
C LYS A 57 -4.68 23.98 11.08
N SER A 58 -4.56 22.65 10.85
CA SER A 58 -4.24 22.13 9.53
C SER A 58 -5.24 22.59 8.48
N ARG A 59 -4.76 22.85 7.26
CA ARG A 59 -5.60 23.14 6.08
C ARG A 59 -6.36 21.89 5.61
N TYR A 60 -5.86 20.71 5.92
CA TYR A 60 -6.43 19.42 5.50
C TYR A 60 -7.37 18.91 6.59
N ALA A 61 -8.68 18.90 6.29
CA ALA A 61 -9.72 18.54 7.26
C ALA A 61 -9.50 17.16 7.90
N SER A 62 -8.97 16.19 7.13
CA SER A 62 -8.65 14.82 7.60
C SER A 62 -7.50 14.75 8.62
N CYS A 63 -6.66 15.76 8.64
CA CYS A 63 -5.50 15.84 9.54
C CYS A 63 -5.66 16.94 10.60
N ARG A 64 -6.77 17.68 10.55
CA ARG A 64 -7.04 18.70 11.56
C ARG A 64 -7.44 18.04 12.87
N LEU A 65 -6.76 18.43 13.93
CA LEU A 65 -7.17 18.09 15.28
C LEU A 65 -8.52 18.76 15.60
N LYS A 66 -9.53 17.98 16.01
CA LYS A 66 -10.86 18.46 16.34
C LYS A 66 -11.04 18.46 17.86
N GLY A 67 -11.65 19.53 18.38
CA GLY A 67 -11.97 19.66 19.80
C GLY A 67 -10.76 20.02 20.69
N GLU A 68 -10.96 19.93 21.99
CA GLU A 68 -9.95 20.17 23.03
C GLU A 68 -9.07 18.92 23.28
N ASN A 69 -8.69 18.23 22.23
CA ASN A 69 -7.81 17.07 22.39
C ASN A 69 -6.45 17.53 22.90
N ARG A 70 -5.95 16.85 23.89
CA ARG A 70 -4.60 17.06 24.44
C ARG A 70 -3.58 16.95 23.32
N LEU A 71 -2.65 17.89 23.25
CA LEU A 71 -1.49 17.79 22.36
C LEU A 71 -0.53 16.73 22.89
N ASP A 72 0.10 15.99 21.99
CA ASP A 72 1.19 15.08 22.35
C ASP A 72 2.53 15.80 22.29
N MET A 73 2.71 16.73 21.34
CA MET A 73 3.95 17.47 21.14
C MET A 73 3.75 18.74 20.31
N LYS A 74 4.78 19.56 20.28
CA LYS A 74 4.91 20.73 19.40
C LYS A 74 6.04 20.49 18.38
N ILE A 75 5.87 21.07 17.19
CA ILE A 75 6.92 21.16 16.16
C ILE A 75 7.20 22.64 15.95
N LEU A 76 8.31 23.10 16.51
CA LEU A 76 8.78 24.46 16.36
C LEU A 76 9.48 24.60 15.00
N LEU A 77 9.10 25.61 14.22
CA LEU A 77 9.66 25.89 12.91
C LEU A 77 10.55 27.12 12.99
N ASP A 78 11.82 27.00 12.67
CA ASP A 78 12.81 28.07 12.70
C ASP A 78 13.67 28.07 11.44
N VAL A 79 14.37 29.19 11.19
CA VAL A 79 15.33 29.35 10.09
C VAL A 79 16.60 29.96 10.64
N GLN A 80 17.70 29.22 10.58
CA GLN A 80 19.02 29.67 11.01
C GLN A 80 20.08 29.33 9.94
N GLU A 81 20.98 30.23 9.63
CA GLU A 81 22.12 29.98 8.73
C GLU A 81 21.75 29.22 7.43
N GLN A 82 20.69 29.61 6.75
CA GLN A 82 20.18 28.91 5.57
C GLN A 82 19.75 27.46 5.83
N GLN A 83 19.30 27.15 7.03
CA GLN A 83 18.70 25.86 7.39
C GLN A 83 17.28 26.08 7.91
N LEU A 84 16.34 25.26 7.42
CA LEU A 84 15.07 25.07 8.06
C LEU A 84 15.29 24.10 9.22
N ILE A 85 14.94 24.52 10.41
CA ILE A 85 15.00 23.71 11.63
C ILE A 85 13.57 23.37 12.04
N MET A 86 13.31 22.08 12.21
CA MET A 86 12.07 21.58 12.81
C MET A 86 12.45 20.96 14.15
N THR A 87 12.17 21.62 15.24
CA THR A 87 12.45 21.09 16.58
C THR A 87 11.23 20.43 17.13
N VAL A 88 11.32 19.16 17.47
CA VAL A 88 10.30 18.48 18.27
C VAL A 88 10.43 18.94 19.71
N ALA A 89 9.34 19.37 20.29
CA ALA A 89 9.27 19.85 21.66
C ALA A 89 8.09 19.18 22.38
N ASP A 90 8.15 19.13 23.69
CA ASP A 90 7.01 18.69 24.50
C ASP A 90 5.82 19.67 24.44
N THR A 91 4.76 19.42 25.19
CA THR A 91 3.56 20.27 25.21
C THR A 91 3.79 21.64 25.81
N GLU A 92 4.82 21.82 26.61
CA GLU A 92 5.21 23.10 27.22
C GLU A 92 6.15 23.89 26.29
N GLY A 93 6.71 23.25 25.27
CA GLY A 93 7.62 23.87 24.30
C GLY A 93 9.10 23.63 24.62
N VAL A 94 9.40 22.72 25.56
CA VAL A 94 10.79 22.36 25.87
C VAL A 94 11.35 21.49 24.71
N PRO A 95 12.46 21.90 24.08
CA PRO A 95 13.03 21.17 22.96
C PRO A 95 13.49 19.77 23.34
N LEU A 96 13.06 18.76 22.58
CA LEU A 96 13.50 17.37 22.71
C LEU A 96 14.62 17.05 21.74
N PHE A 97 14.43 17.30 20.45
CA PHE A 97 15.46 17.13 19.44
C PHE A 97 15.20 17.97 18.18
N PRO A 98 16.25 18.50 17.52
CA PRO A 98 16.14 19.26 16.29
C PRO A 98 16.32 18.39 15.06
N LEU A 99 15.57 18.69 13.99
CA LEU A 99 15.73 18.16 12.64
C LEU A 99 16.15 19.32 11.71
N LYS A 100 17.31 19.21 11.06
CA LYS A 100 17.88 20.28 10.24
C LYS A 100 17.83 19.98 8.76
N LEU A 101 17.37 20.94 7.95
CA LEU A 101 17.27 20.84 6.49
C LEU A 101 17.91 22.05 5.81
N LYS A 102 18.97 21.86 5.02
CA LYS A 102 19.62 22.94 4.26
C LYS A 102 18.67 23.57 3.24
N ILE A 103 18.59 24.89 3.27
CA ILE A 103 17.89 25.72 2.30
C ILE A 103 18.90 26.16 1.23
N ARG A 104 18.52 26.02 -0.05
CA ARG A 104 19.32 26.52 -1.16
C ARG A 104 18.50 27.54 -1.95
N ARG A 105 19.04 28.75 -2.19
CA ARG A 105 18.37 29.82 -2.95
C ARG A 105 16.94 30.07 -2.45
N ASN A 106 16.78 30.28 -1.15
CA ASN A 106 15.49 30.47 -0.46
C ASN A 106 14.46 29.35 -0.71
N ASN A 107 14.93 28.14 -0.97
CA ASN A 107 14.05 26.97 -1.16
C ASN A 107 14.73 25.70 -0.63
N PHE A 108 13.92 24.72 -0.28
CA PHE A 108 14.39 23.39 0.09
C PHE A 108 13.82 22.32 -0.88
N ARG A 109 14.56 21.22 -1.03
CA ARG A 109 14.06 20.08 -1.81
C ARG A 109 12.99 19.32 -1.01
N GLU A 110 11.76 19.29 -1.50
CA GLU A 110 10.67 18.58 -0.85
C GLU A 110 11.01 17.10 -0.57
N SER A 111 11.83 16.45 -1.42
CA SER A 111 12.28 15.08 -1.19
C SER A 111 13.11 14.93 0.09
N LYS A 112 13.86 15.97 0.48
CA LYS A 112 14.61 15.98 1.74
C LYS A 112 13.73 16.24 2.95
N LEU A 113 12.68 17.05 2.80
CA LEU A 113 11.66 17.23 3.82
C LEU A 113 10.92 15.90 4.06
N MET A 114 10.55 15.18 2.99
CA MET A 114 9.94 13.86 3.11
C MET A 114 10.83 12.87 3.86
N GLU A 115 12.12 12.86 3.57
CA GLU A 115 13.12 12.03 4.26
C GLU A 115 13.20 12.39 5.75
N MET A 116 13.21 13.67 6.06
CA MET A 116 13.23 14.18 7.44
C MET A 116 11.97 13.77 8.21
N ILE A 117 10.77 13.92 7.62
CA ILE A 117 9.50 13.49 8.23
C ILE A 117 9.44 11.97 8.38
N ASN A 118 9.97 11.21 7.42
CA ASN A 118 10.03 9.75 7.54
C ASN A 118 10.93 9.31 8.70
N ASN A 119 12.05 10.00 8.90
CA ASN A 119 12.94 9.75 10.04
C ASN A 119 12.28 10.15 11.36
N LEU A 120 11.61 11.31 11.41
CA LEU A 120 10.80 11.70 12.57
C LEU A 120 9.74 10.64 12.91
N THR A 121 9.02 10.14 11.90
CA THR A 121 8.05 9.06 12.09
C THR A 121 8.72 7.82 12.68
N LYS A 122 9.92 7.45 12.19
CA LYS A 122 10.66 6.30 12.70
C LYS A 122 11.10 6.49 14.16
N GLU A 123 11.62 7.67 14.52
CA GLU A 123 12.01 7.97 15.91
C GLU A 123 10.82 7.87 16.87
N LEU A 124 9.63 8.29 16.42
CA LEU A 124 8.42 8.29 17.25
C LEU A 124 7.68 6.95 17.29
N THR A 125 7.82 6.10 16.27
CA THR A 125 6.99 4.89 16.11
C THR A 125 7.77 3.60 15.92
N GLY A 126 9.11 3.68 15.80
CA GLY A 126 9.95 2.54 15.39
C GLY A 126 9.85 2.18 13.89
N ILE A 127 8.84 2.67 13.18
CA ILE A 127 8.55 2.32 11.77
C ILE A 127 8.86 3.52 10.86
N PRO A 128 9.69 3.35 9.81
CA PRO A 128 9.96 4.44 8.87
C PRO A 128 8.71 4.94 8.16
N GLY A 129 8.57 6.25 7.99
CA GLY A 129 7.47 6.83 7.22
C GLY A 129 7.56 6.49 5.72
N ILE A 130 6.43 6.67 5.03
CA ILE A 130 6.20 6.23 3.64
C ILE A 130 6.29 7.35 2.59
N LEU A 131 6.55 8.59 3.00
CA LEU A 131 6.56 9.72 2.07
C LEU A 131 7.59 9.51 0.95
N GLY A 132 7.12 9.65 -0.29
CA GLY A 132 7.93 9.44 -1.49
C GLY A 132 8.11 7.98 -1.91
N SER A 133 7.48 7.01 -1.24
CA SER A 133 7.37 5.63 -1.73
C SER A 133 6.55 5.57 -3.03
N THR A 134 6.59 4.44 -3.72
CA THR A 134 6.04 4.28 -5.06
C THR A 134 4.88 3.30 -5.08
N ILE A 135 3.82 3.64 -5.79
CA ILE A 135 2.69 2.77 -6.05
C ILE A 135 2.74 2.36 -7.51
N ALA A 136 2.79 1.05 -7.78
CA ALA A 136 2.61 0.49 -9.09
C ALA A 136 1.13 0.14 -9.32
N PHE A 137 0.66 0.22 -10.54
CA PHE A 137 -0.73 -0.05 -10.88
C PHE A 137 -0.89 -0.42 -12.34
N THR A 138 -2.02 -1.01 -12.68
CA THR A 138 -2.43 -1.25 -14.06
C THR A 138 -3.08 0.02 -14.60
N LEU A 139 -2.53 0.58 -15.67
CA LEU A 139 -3.05 1.74 -16.39
C LEU A 139 -3.64 1.29 -17.74
N LYS A 140 -4.96 1.39 -17.89
CA LYS A 140 -5.65 1.20 -19.16
C LYS A 140 -5.68 2.51 -19.94
N GLN A 141 -5.14 2.47 -21.13
CA GLN A 141 -5.07 3.59 -22.07
C GLN A 141 -6.29 3.59 -23.01
N PRO A 142 -6.64 4.71 -23.68
CA PRO A 142 -7.80 4.81 -24.60
C PRO A 142 -7.83 3.72 -25.68
N ALA A 143 -6.67 3.35 -26.23
CA ALA A 143 -6.52 2.28 -27.22
C ALA A 143 -6.71 0.86 -26.65
N ARG A 144 -7.33 0.69 -25.48
CA ARG A 144 -7.52 -0.56 -24.72
C ARG A 144 -6.22 -1.27 -24.30
N ARG A 145 -5.07 -0.62 -24.50
CA ARG A 145 -3.78 -1.13 -24.04
C ARG A 145 -3.70 -0.99 -22.52
N LYS A 146 -3.29 -2.06 -21.83
CA LYS A 146 -3.03 -2.03 -20.40
C LYS A 146 -1.53 -2.20 -20.15
N ILE A 147 -0.96 -1.27 -19.40
CA ILE A 147 0.45 -1.25 -19.01
C ILE A 147 0.59 -1.21 -17.49
N ILE A 148 1.74 -1.61 -16.98
CA ILE A 148 2.12 -1.32 -15.62
C ILE A 148 2.74 0.07 -15.57
N ALA A 149 2.15 0.94 -14.77
CA ALA A 149 2.62 2.28 -14.48
C ALA A 149 2.99 2.41 -13.00
N ARG A 150 3.68 3.48 -12.65
CA ARG A 150 4.02 3.84 -11.27
C ARG A 150 3.80 5.31 -11.02
N VAL A 151 3.53 5.65 -9.77
CA VAL A 151 3.37 7.01 -9.27
C VAL A 151 3.89 7.07 -7.83
N ASN A 152 4.35 8.22 -7.34
CA ASN A 152 4.67 8.36 -5.92
C ASN A 152 3.43 8.68 -5.09
N THR A 153 3.53 8.63 -3.77
CA THR A 153 2.45 8.92 -2.81
C THR A 153 1.84 10.33 -2.91
N HIS A 154 2.50 11.23 -3.63
CA HIS A 154 2.01 12.60 -3.91
C HIS A 154 1.26 12.71 -5.25
N GLY A 155 1.14 11.61 -6.00
CA GLY A 155 0.53 11.61 -7.32
C GLY A 155 1.45 12.15 -8.44
N ASN A 156 2.73 12.33 -8.15
CA ASN A 156 3.76 12.83 -9.06
C ASN A 156 4.64 11.67 -9.57
N LYS A 157 5.58 11.98 -10.48
CA LYS A 157 6.54 11.01 -11.05
C LYS A 157 5.86 9.82 -11.71
N LEU A 158 4.74 10.09 -12.41
CA LEU A 158 4.09 9.09 -13.24
C LEU A 158 5.07 8.57 -14.30
N GLY A 159 5.18 7.26 -14.41
CA GLY A 159 6.04 6.61 -15.40
C GLY A 159 5.59 5.20 -15.72
N ALA A 160 5.80 4.75 -16.96
CA ALA A 160 5.57 3.38 -17.37
C ALA A 160 6.69 2.47 -16.86
N ILE A 161 6.32 1.27 -16.41
CA ILE A 161 7.23 0.19 -16.06
C ILE A 161 7.25 -0.82 -17.21
N SER A 162 6.10 -1.43 -17.54
CA SER A 162 6.06 -2.40 -18.63
C SER A 162 6.17 -1.72 -20.01
N ARG A 163 7.03 -2.26 -20.86
CA ARG A 163 7.30 -1.73 -22.22
C ARG A 163 6.86 -2.67 -23.33
N ASN A 164 6.38 -3.87 -22.98
CA ASN A 164 5.93 -4.86 -23.97
C ASN A 164 4.59 -4.44 -24.62
N PRO A 165 4.28 -4.93 -25.84
CA PRO A 165 3.02 -4.62 -26.51
C PRO A 165 1.81 -5.38 -25.94
N SER A 166 2.04 -6.39 -25.09
CA SER A 166 0.99 -7.22 -24.50
C SER A 166 0.27 -6.48 -23.38
N ILE A 167 -0.94 -6.93 -23.05
CA ILE A 167 -1.68 -6.47 -21.89
C ILE A 167 -0.91 -6.87 -20.62
N SER A 168 -0.58 -5.89 -19.78
CA SER A 168 0.11 -6.09 -18.50
C SER A 168 -0.82 -5.79 -17.34
N LEU A 169 -0.90 -6.69 -16.34
CA LEU A 169 -1.88 -6.68 -15.26
C LEU A 169 -1.24 -7.06 -13.92
N LEU A 170 -1.92 -6.69 -12.82
CA LEU A 170 -1.67 -7.21 -11.46
C LEU A 170 -0.22 -7.03 -10.99
N PRO A 171 0.30 -5.80 -10.95
CA PRO A 171 1.66 -5.57 -10.47
C PRO A 171 1.83 -5.95 -8.99
N ARG A 172 3.00 -6.50 -8.64
CA ARG A 172 3.40 -6.79 -7.25
C ARG A 172 4.87 -6.48 -7.06
N TRP A 173 5.17 -5.53 -6.17
CA TRP A 173 6.55 -5.22 -5.80
C TRP A 173 7.21 -6.41 -5.11
N SER A 174 8.49 -6.63 -5.41
CA SER A 174 9.31 -7.53 -4.58
C SER A 174 9.51 -6.93 -3.18
N PRO A 175 9.75 -7.76 -2.15
CA PRO A 175 9.92 -7.28 -0.77
C PRO A 175 11.03 -6.23 -0.63
N ASP A 176 12.09 -6.33 -1.44
CA ASP A 176 13.19 -5.37 -1.48
C ASP A 176 12.91 -4.14 -2.38
N SER A 177 11.74 -4.09 -3.03
CA SER A 177 11.31 -3.06 -3.99
C SER A 177 12.26 -2.83 -5.18
N ARG A 178 13.14 -3.80 -5.50
CA ARG A 178 14.09 -3.69 -6.64
C ARG A 178 13.53 -4.28 -7.92
N SER A 179 12.49 -5.07 -7.83
CA SER A 179 11.79 -5.64 -8.98
C SER A 179 10.28 -5.61 -8.79
N ILE A 180 9.58 -5.83 -9.88
CA ILE A 180 8.12 -5.93 -9.89
C ILE A 180 7.70 -7.16 -10.69
N LEU A 181 6.75 -7.92 -10.16
CA LEU A 181 6.04 -8.94 -10.90
C LEU A 181 4.83 -8.31 -11.58
N TYR A 182 4.46 -8.84 -12.72
CA TYR A 182 3.16 -8.62 -13.35
C TYR A 182 2.82 -9.77 -14.30
N THR A 183 1.54 -9.93 -14.54
CA THR A 183 1.02 -10.88 -15.51
C THR A 183 0.93 -10.21 -16.86
N ILE A 184 1.41 -10.86 -17.92
CA ILE A 184 1.11 -10.47 -19.31
C ILE A 184 0.06 -11.39 -19.90
N LEU A 185 -0.83 -10.81 -20.72
CA LEU A 185 -1.77 -11.52 -21.57
C LEU A 185 -1.44 -11.20 -23.02
N SER A 186 -1.13 -12.21 -23.80
CA SER A 186 -0.76 -12.11 -25.21
C SER A 186 -1.57 -13.11 -26.04
N ARG A 187 -1.41 -13.08 -27.36
CA ARG A 187 -1.99 -14.11 -28.25
C ARG A 187 -1.45 -15.52 -27.98
N GLN A 188 -0.26 -15.61 -27.38
CA GLN A 188 0.40 -16.86 -27.01
C GLN A 188 0.04 -17.37 -25.62
N GLY A 189 -0.94 -16.74 -24.94
CA GLY A 189 -1.35 -17.07 -23.59
C GLY A 189 -0.84 -16.10 -22.54
N THR A 190 -0.81 -16.54 -21.29
CA THR A 190 -0.43 -15.74 -20.11
C THR A 190 1.00 -16.06 -19.66
N ALA A 191 1.67 -15.07 -19.03
CA ALA A 191 2.95 -15.30 -18.38
C ALA A 191 3.15 -14.38 -17.19
N ILE A 192 3.90 -14.83 -16.18
CA ILE A 192 4.37 -14.02 -15.07
C ILE A 192 5.77 -13.50 -15.40
N ILE A 193 5.89 -12.20 -15.36
CA ILE A 193 7.11 -11.46 -15.67
C ILE A 193 7.68 -10.85 -14.39
N GLN A 194 8.98 -11.00 -14.21
CA GLN A 194 9.75 -10.21 -13.24
C GLN A 194 10.55 -9.14 -13.99
N ASP A 195 10.25 -7.88 -13.76
CA ASP A 195 11.00 -6.74 -14.27
C ASP A 195 11.93 -6.19 -13.17
N LYS A 196 13.22 -6.26 -13.40
CA LYS A 196 14.22 -5.61 -12.54
C LYS A 196 14.38 -4.19 -13.04
N LEU A 197 13.84 -3.22 -12.34
CA LEU A 197 13.73 -1.80 -12.73
C LEU A 197 15.00 -1.18 -13.36
N LYS A 198 16.17 -1.67 -12.99
CA LYS A 198 17.49 -1.28 -13.53
C LYS A 198 18.21 -2.45 -14.19
N GLY A 199 17.49 -3.45 -14.65
CA GLY A 199 18.07 -4.69 -15.17
C GLY A 199 17.23 -5.34 -16.26
N LYS A 200 17.40 -6.66 -16.39
CA LYS A 200 16.67 -7.45 -17.40
C LYS A 200 15.29 -7.84 -16.90
N THR A 201 14.34 -7.86 -17.81
CA THR A 201 13.03 -8.50 -17.65
C THR A 201 13.16 -10.01 -17.85
N VAL A 202 12.61 -10.79 -16.93
CA VAL A 202 12.68 -12.26 -16.95
C VAL A 202 11.28 -12.85 -16.93
N THR A 203 10.99 -13.78 -17.81
CA THR A 203 9.79 -14.61 -17.73
C THR A 203 10.01 -15.70 -16.69
N LEU A 204 9.20 -15.68 -15.62
CA LEU A 204 9.25 -16.68 -14.56
C LEU A 204 8.41 -17.91 -14.90
N LEU A 205 7.18 -17.69 -15.32
CA LEU A 205 6.23 -18.73 -15.71
C LEU A 205 5.51 -18.30 -16.98
N ARG A 206 5.16 -19.26 -17.83
CA ARG A 206 4.38 -19.03 -19.05
C ARG A 206 3.36 -20.16 -19.19
N SER A 207 2.17 -19.85 -19.70
CA SER A 207 1.24 -20.86 -20.18
C SER A 207 1.84 -21.57 -21.38
N GLU A 208 1.84 -22.89 -21.37
CA GLU A 208 2.29 -23.71 -22.50
C GLU A 208 1.05 -24.23 -23.27
N ASN A 209 0.95 -23.85 -24.53
CA ASN A 209 -0.10 -24.34 -25.43
C ASN A 209 0.27 -25.70 -26.08
N GLU A 210 1.35 -26.34 -25.63
CA GLU A 210 1.81 -27.58 -26.27
C GLU A 210 1.22 -28.83 -25.59
N VAL A 211 0.58 -29.64 -26.43
CA VAL A 211 0.00 -30.96 -26.14
C VAL A 211 1.05 -31.99 -25.69
N SER A 212 2.34 -31.67 -25.76
CA SER A 212 3.45 -32.61 -25.58
C SER A 212 4.09 -32.62 -24.18
N SER A 213 3.80 -31.67 -23.31
CA SER A 213 4.31 -31.69 -21.93
C SER A 213 3.24 -32.14 -20.95
N ASN A 214 3.60 -33.04 -20.04
CA ASN A 214 2.73 -33.47 -18.90
C ASN A 214 2.32 -32.31 -17.95
N ARG A 215 2.60 -31.06 -18.32
CA ARG A 215 2.28 -29.81 -17.61
C ARG A 215 1.32 -28.98 -18.46
N ASN A 216 0.09 -29.41 -18.57
CA ASN A 216 -0.98 -28.63 -19.23
C ASN A 216 -1.33 -27.39 -18.43
N PHE A 217 -0.56 -26.30 -18.53
CA PHE A 217 -0.97 -25.00 -18.04
C PHE A 217 -1.91 -24.35 -19.04
N VAL A 218 -3.12 -24.13 -18.65
CA VAL A 218 -4.07 -23.33 -19.45
C VAL A 218 -3.82 -21.85 -19.21
N ASN A 219 -3.56 -21.44 -17.94
CA ASN A 219 -3.28 -20.06 -17.58
C ASN A 219 -2.39 -19.94 -16.35
N VAL A 220 -1.61 -18.85 -16.31
CA VAL A 220 -0.90 -18.42 -15.11
C VAL A 220 -1.29 -16.97 -14.80
N SER A 221 -1.55 -16.64 -13.56
CA SER A 221 -1.91 -15.26 -13.20
C SER A 221 -1.56 -14.91 -11.76
N GLY A 222 -1.41 -13.61 -11.54
CA GLY A 222 -1.22 -13.03 -10.22
C GLY A 222 0.01 -13.59 -9.51
N GLY A 223 0.11 -13.29 -8.25
CA GLY A 223 1.12 -13.84 -7.37
C GLY A 223 1.39 -12.93 -6.19
N THR A 224 1.84 -13.52 -5.11
CA THR A 224 2.38 -12.82 -3.94
C THR A 224 3.76 -13.34 -3.63
N TRP A 225 4.60 -12.49 -3.06
CA TRP A 225 5.96 -12.85 -2.67
C TRP A 225 6.00 -13.45 -1.28
N PHE A 226 6.89 -14.40 -1.06
CA PHE A 226 7.42 -14.65 0.27
C PHE A 226 8.35 -13.49 0.66
N SER A 227 8.46 -13.22 1.96
CA SER A 227 9.24 -12.08 2.48
C SER A 227 10.73 -12.14 2.15
N ASP A 228 11.27 -13.35 1.89
CA ASP A 228 12.65 -13.57 1.48
C ASP A 228 12.94 -13.25 -0.02
N GLY A 229 11.88 -13.01 -0.81
CA GLY A 229 11.97 -12.73 -2.24
C GLY A 229 12.46 -13.89 -3.11
N ARG A 230 12.51 -15.12 -2.58
CA ARG A 230 12.96 -16.32 -3.32
C ARG A 230 11.83 -17.14 -3.88
N LYS A 231 10.67 -17.07 -3.26
CA LYS A 231 9.48 -17.83 -3.62
C LYS A 231 8.29 -16.93 -3.87
N LEU A 232 7.34 -17.45 -4.62
CA LEU A 232 6.06 -16.86 -4.95
C LEU A 232 4.93 -17.83 -4.59
N ILE A 233 3.76 -17.31 -4.30
CA ILE A 233 2.51 -18.06 -4.46
C ILE A 233 1.84 -17.51 -5.70
N VAL A 234 1.52 -18.39 -6.66
CA VAL A 234 0.94 -18.06 -7.95
C VAL A 234 -0.34 -18.84 -8.17
N THR A 235 -1.22 -18.30 -9.01
CA THR A 235 -2.42 -18.99 -9.47
C THR A 235 -2.12 -19.72 -10.77
N LEU A 236 -2.34 -21.04 -10.81
CA LEU A 236 -2.17 -21.86 -12.00
C LEU A 236 -3.45 -22.63 -12.32
N SER A 237 -3.93 -22.51 -13.56
CA SER A 237 -5.01 -23.36 -14.07
C SER A 237 -4.41 -24.56 -14.80
N ARG A 238 -4.82 -25.77 -14.41
CA ARG A 238 -4.40 -27.05 -15.01
C ARG A 238 -5.62 -27.93 -15.26
N GLY A 239 -5.85 -28.27 -16.50
CA GLY A 239 -7.09 -28.92 -16.89
C GLY A 239 -8.29 -28.04 -16.54
N ASN A 240 -9.24 -28.60 -15.78
CA ASN A 240 -10.45 -27.88 -15.35
C ASN A 240 -10.32 -27.24 -13.95
N ASN A 241 -9.12 -27.22 -13.36
CA ASN A 241 -8.94 -26.73 -12.01
C ASN A 241 -7.99 -25.54 -11.93
N THR A 242 -8.29 -24.62 -11.04
CA THR A 242 -7.46 -23.43 -10.77
C THR A 242 -7.09 -23.43 -9.29
N ASP A 243 -5.80 -23.56 -9.02
CA ASP A 243 -5.24 -23.69 -7.69
C ASP A 243 -4.07 -22.74 -7.44
N LEU A 244 -3.69 -22.68 -6.17
CA LEU A 244 -2.54 -21.94 -5.71
C LEU A 244 -1.31 -22.83 -5.58
N TYR A 245 -0.18 -22.34 -6.07
CA TYR A 245 1.10 -23.05 -6.06
C TYR A 245 2.20 -22.17 -5.48
N GLU A 246 3.01 -22.74 -4.59
CA GLU A 246 4.31 -22.20 -4.23
C GLU A 246 5.27 -22.45 -5.40
N PHE A 247 5.98 -21.42 -5.83
CA PHE A 247 6.97 -21.48 -6.91
C PHE A 247 8.31 -20.94 -6.43
N ASP A 248 9.35 -21.75 -6.49
CA ASP A 248 10.73 -21.33 -6.19
C ASP A 248 11.39 -20.80 -7.47
N ILE A 249 11.80 -19.52 -7.42
CA ILE A 249 12.31 -18.78 -8.58
C ILE A 249 13.62 -19.37 -9.09
N ARG A 250 14.49 -19.87 -8.20
CA ARG A 250 15.82 -20.38 -8.54
C ARG A 250 15.75 -21.78 -9.08
N SER A 251 15.10 -22.69 -8.35
CA SER A 251 15.02 -24.11 -8.72
C SER A 251 13.92 -24.42 -9.72
N ARG A 252 13.00 -23.45 -9.98
CA ARG A 252 11.81 -23.63 -10.84
C ARG A 252 10.87 -24.74 -10.35
N ARG A 253 10.98 -25.15 -9.10
CA ARG A 253 10.12 -26.17 -8.50
C ARG A 253 8.80 -25.56 -8.06
N GLU A 254 7.75 -26.35 -8.21
CA GLU A 254 6.40 -26.00 -7.81
C GLU A 254 5.89 -26.97 -6.76
N LYS A 255 5.10 -26.43 -5.82
CA LYS A 255 4.38 -27.21 -4.81
C LYS A 255 2.94 -26.72 -4.78
N ARG A 256 1.98 -27.61 -5.08
CA ARG A 256 0.56 -27.30 -4.98
C ARG A 256 0.17 -27.06 -3.51
N LEU A 257 -0.48 -25.92 -3.24
CA LEU A 257 -0.90 -25.51 -1.89
C LEU A 257 -2.37 -25.81 -1.63
N THR A 258 -3.21 -25.69 -2.67
CA THR A 258 -4.66 -25.93 -2.57
C THR A 258 -5.08 -27.02 -3.55
N LYS A 259 -6.15 -27.77 -3.23
CA LYS A 259 -6.58 -28.97 -3.98
C LYS A 259 -8.10 -29.10 -4.10
N HIS A 260 -8.83 -28.02 -3.90
CA HIS A 260 -10.30 -28.05 -4.03
C HIS A 260 -10.71 -28.03 -5.51
N PRO A 261 -11.85 -28.65 -5.90
CA PRO A 261 -12.38 -28.57 -7.28
C PRO A 261 -12.81 -27.18 -7.72
N ALA A 262 -13.04 -26.27 -6.78
CA ALA A 262 -13.42 -24.89 -7.04
C ALA A 262 -12.24 -24.05 -7.55
N ILE A 263 -12.53 -22.86 -8.05
CA ILE A 263 -11.52 -21.88 -8.49
C ILE A 263 -10.90 -21.21 -7.26
N GLU A 264 -9.57 -21.26 -7.16
CA GLU A 264 -8.82 -20.66 -6.07
C GLU A 264 -7.78 -19.67 -6.62
N THR A 265 -7.92 -18.39 -6.24
CA THR A 265 -7.21 -17.26 -6.85
C THR A 265 -6.81 -16.20 -5.84
N SER A 266 -6.17 -15.13 -6.32
CA SER A 266 -5.89 -13.90 -5.56
C SER A 266 -5.19 -14.13 -4.21
N PRO A 267 -4.07 -14.86 -4.17
CA PRO A 267 -3.37 -15.14 -2.93
C PRO A 267 -2.78 -13.87 -2.32
N SER A 268 -2.87 -13.76 -0.97
CA SER A 268 -2.14 -12.79 -0.18
C SER A 268 -1.53 -13.49 1.04
N LEU A 269 -0.21 -13.35 1.20
CA LEU A 269 0.57 -14.00 2.24
C LEU A 269 0.78 -13.06 3.42
N SER A 270 0.67 -13.58 4.64
CA SER A 270 1.00 -12.84 5.86
C SER A 270 2.49 -12.48 5.92
N PRO A 271 2.88 -11.42 6.65
CA PRO A 271 4.28 -10.99 6.74
C PRO A 271 5.25 -12.05 7.29
N ASP A 272 4.76 -12.94 8.15
CA ASP A 272 5.51 -14.07 8.73
C ASP A 272 5.63 -15.29 7.80
N ASN A 273 4.98 -15.25 6.62
CA ASN A 273 4.88 -16.32 5.63
C ASN A 273 4.19 -17.61 6.14
N GLN A 274 3.44 -17.55 7.23
CA GLN A 274 2.78 -18.74 7.79
C GLN A 274 1.31 -18.84 7.41
N HIS A 275 0.67 -17.72 7.05
CA HIS A 275 -0.76 -17.63 6.82
C HIS A 275 -1.05 -17.09 5.42
N LEU A 276 -1.89 -17.80 4.69
CA LEU A 276 -2.34 -17.45 3.35
C LEU A 276 -3.83 -17.13 3.38
N VAL A 277 -4.21 -16.01 2.80
CA VAL A 277 -5.62 -15.75 2.45
C VAL A 277 -5.76 -15.72 0.94
N PHE A 278 -6.90 -16.21 0.47
CA PHE A 278 -7.17 -16.37 -0.96
C PHE A 278 -8.67 -16.33 -1.24
N VAL A 279 -9.02 -16.19 -2.50
CA VAL A 279 -10.41 -16.25 -2.97
C VAL A 279 -10.73 -17.67 -3.39
N SER A 280 -11.90 -18.18 -2.98
CA SER A 280 -12.45 -19.44 -3.50
C SER A 280 -13.96 -19.32 -3.72
N ASP A 281 -14.47 -19.91 -4.81
CA ASP A 281 -15.91 -19.97 -5.13
C ASP A 281 -16.57 -21.27 -4.65
N ARG A 282 -15.91 -22.05 -3.80
CA ARG A 282 -16.36 -23.37 -3.31
C ARG A 282 -17.72 -23.38 -2.61
N THR A 283 -18.24 -22.23 -2.22
CA THR A 283 -19.59 -22.05 -1.63
C THR A 283 -20.59 -21.43 -2.61
N GLY A 284 -20.30 -21.45 -3.92
CA GLY A 284 -21.15 -20.93 -4.98
C GLY A 284 -20.93 -19.45 -5.31
N GLN A 285 -20.20 -18.72 -4.47
CA GLN A 285 -19.77 -17.33 -4.68
C GLN A 285 -18.35 -17.15 -4.18
N GLU A 286 -17.62 -16.22 -4.78
CA GLU A 286 -16.28 -15.85 -4.33
C GLU A 286 -16.29 -15.37 -2.89
N GLN A 287 -15.47 -16.00 -2.04
CA GLN A 287 -15.28 -15.65 -0.63
C GLN A 287 -13.81 -15.70 -0.26
N ILE A 288 -13.44 -15.00 0.82
CA ILE A 288 -12.10 -15.05 1.38
C ILE A 288 -11.97 -16.29 2.25
N TYR A 289 -10.95 -17.07 1.96
CA TYR A 289 -10.54 -18.25 2.73
C TYR A 289 -9.17 -18.03 3.34
N TYR A 290 -8.98 -18.64 4.48
CA TYR A 290 -7.70 -18.70 5.20
C TYR A 290 -7.10 -20.10 5.09
N LYS A 291 -5.79 -20.16 5.01
CA LYS A 291 -5.02 -21.41 5.09
C LYS A 291 -3.75 -21.18 5.90
N GLN A 292 -3.55 -22.02 6.90
CA GLN A 292 -2.25 -22.11 7.59
C GLN A 292 -1.29 -22.99 6.76
N LEU A 293 -0.18 -22.40 6.32
CA LEU A 293 0.82 -23.14 5.56
C LEU A 293 1.52 -24.16 6.45
N GLY A 294 1.69 -25.41 5.94
CA GLY A 294 2.32 -26.50 6.67
C GLY A 294 1.37 -27.41 7.44
N THR A 295 0.23 -26.93 7.94
CA THR A 295 -0.73 -27.76 8.72
C THR A 295 -1.86 -28.32 7.86
N GLY A 296 -2.15 -27.69 6.72
CA GLY A 296 -3.25 -28.09 5.84
C GLY A 296 -4.63 -27.57 6.27
N VAL A 297 -4.73 -26.89 7.41
CA VAL A 297 -5.99 -26.28 7.88
C VAL A 297 -6.39 -25.14 6.97
N ASP A 298 -7.61 -25.17 6.43
CA ASP A 298 -8.22 -24.06 5.72
C ASP A 298 -9.70 -23.89 6.13
N PHE A 299 -10.16 -22.64 6.15
CA PHE A 299 -11.55 -22.29 6.46
C PHE A 299 -11.93 -20.93 5.85
N ARG A 300 -13.25 -20.72 5.74
CA ARG A 300 -13.80 -19.47 5.24
C ARG A 300 -13.66 -18.35 6.28
N LEU A 301 -13.22 -17.15 5.86
CA LEU A 301 -13.13 -15.96 6.70
C LEU A 301 -14.26 -14.96 6.45
N SER A 302 -14.67 -14.76 5.19
CA SER A 302 -15.70 -13.77 4.87
C SER A 302 -17.10 -14.40 4.86
N TYR A 303 -18.02 -13.79 5.59
CA TYR A 303 -19.41 -14.22 5.70
C TYR A 303 -20.35 -13.10 5.29
N GLY A 304 -21.62 -13.43 5.00
CA GLY A 304 -22.64 -12.48 4.58
C GLY A 304 -23.05 -12.65 3.12
N ALA A 305 -23.96 -11.78 2.67
CA ALA A 305 -24.45 -11.77 1.29
C ALA A 305 -23.46 -11.07 0.36
N GLY A 306 -23.32 -11.59 -0.86
CA GLY A 306 -22.44 -11.04 -1.88
C GLY A 306 -21.07 -11.69 -1.94
N SER A 307 -20.29 -11.32 -2.98
CA SER A 307 -18.96 -11.87 -3.21
C SER A 307 -17.90 -11.05 -2.50
N SER A 308 -16.81 -11.72 -2.13
CA SER A 308 -15.64 -11.12 -1.50
C SER A 308 -14.37 -11.49 -2.29
N SER A 309 -13.56 -10.51 -2.67
CA SER A 309 -12.37 -10.67 -3.51
C SER A 309 -11.21 -9.77 -3.09
N ASP A 310 -10.09 -9.88 -3.80
CA ASP A 310 -8.88 -9.05 -3.66
C ASP A 310 -8.36 -8.92 -2.21
N PRO A 311 -8.15 -10.00 -1.46
CA PRO A 311 -7.63 -9.90 -0.10
C PRO A 311 -6.19 -9.38 -0.07
N ALA A 312 -5.90 -8.54 0.91
CA ALA A 312 -4.56 -8.00 1.17
C ALA A 312 -4.26 -8.00 2.67
N TRP A 313 -3.24 -8.76 3.10
CA TRP A 313 -2.74 -8.72 4.46
C TRP A 313 -2.12 -7.37 4.80
N SER A 314 -2.39 -6.87 6.00
CA SER A 314 -1.67 -5.72 6.54
C SER A 314 -0.19 -6.06 6.81
N PRO A 315 0.74 -5.10 6.74
CA PRO A 315 2.16 -5.36 6.94
C PRO A 315 2.54 -5.80 8.36
N ASP A 316 1.68 -5.57 9.35
CA ASP A 316 1.82 -6.08 10.73
C ASP A 316 1.15 -7.43 10.95
N GLY A 317 0.41 -7.96 9.96
CA GLY A 317 -0.26 -9.25 10.03
C GLY A 317 -1.55 -9.28 10.87
N THR A 318 -2.08 -8.13 11.27
CA THR A 318 -3.24 -8.06 12.17
C THR A 318 -4.58 -7.97 11.44
N LEU A 319 -4.59 -7.43 10.21
CA LEU A 319 -5.80 -7.17 9.45
C LEU A 319 -5.70 -7.67 8.00
N ILE A 320 -6.86 -7.90 7.41
CA ILE A 320 -7.03 -8.18 5.98
C ILE A 320 -7.96 -7.12 5.39
N ALA A 321 -7.47 -6.34 4.42
CA ALA A 321 -8.33 -5.51 3.59
C ALA A 321 -8.81 -6.32 2.39
N PHE A 322 -10.06 -6.17 1.99
CA PHE A 322 -10.63 -6.89 0.85
C PHE A 322 -11.77 -6.12 0.20
N THR A 323 -12.14 -6.54 -1.01
CA THR A 323 -13.29 -6.02 -1.73
C THR A 323 -14.52 -6.88 -1.41
N ARG A 324 -15.65 -6.27 -1.03
CA ARG A 324 -16.95 -6.95 -0.93
C ARG A 324 -17.98 -6.27 -1.81
N VAL A 325 -18.72 -7.05 -2.56
CA VAL A 325 -19.85 -6.58 -3.37
C VAL A 325 -21.14 -6.73 -2.56
N GLU A 326 -21.76 -5.61 -2.21
CA GLU A 326 -23.03 -5.56 -1.52
C GLU A 326 -24.00 -4.67 -2.29
N ARG A 327 -25.23 -5.16 -2.50
CA ARG A 327 -26.29 -4.40 -3.20
C ARG A 327 -25.83 -3.84 -4.55
N GLY A 328 -24.99 -4.58 -5.28
CA GLY A 328 -24.46 -4.18 -6.60
C GLY A 328 -23.30 -3.19 -6.58
N HIS A 329 -22.75 -2.85 -5.41
CA HIS A 329 -21.61 -1.96 -5.29
C HIS A 329 -20.47 -2.64 -4.52
N ALA A 330 -19.26 -2.55 -5.07
CA ALA A 330 -18.06 -3.02 -4.41
C ALA A 330 -17.55 -1.98 -3.38
N GLN A 331 -17.24 -2.43 -2.17
CA GLN A 331 -16.70 -1.60 -1.10
C GLN A 331 -15.47 -2.28 -0.47
N ILE A 332 -14.57 -1.47 0.08
CA ILE A 332 -13.42 -1.98 0.84
C ILE A 332 -13.86 -2.26 2.28
N HIS A 333 -13.58 -3.45 2.72
CA HIS A 333 -13.77 -3.92 4.08
C HIS A 333 -12.42 -4.27 4.71
N MET A 334 -12.36 -4.24 6.02
CA MET A 334 -11.25 -4.74 6.83
C MET A 334 -11.76 -5.81 7.77
N LEU A 335 -11.01 -6.88 7.91
CA LEU A 335 -11.33 -8.05 8.74
C LEU A 335 -10.13 -8.36 9.62
N ASP A 336 -10.36 -8.54 10.91
CA ASP A 336 -9.42 -9.20 11.80
C ASP A 336 -9.60 -10.72 11.64
N PRO A 337 -8.59 -11.45 11.12
CA PRO A 337 -8.71 -12.89 10.86
C PRO A 337 -8.80 -13.75 12.13
N PHE A 338 -8.47 -13.21 13.29
CA PHE A 338 -8.42 -13.94 14.56
C PHE A 338 -9.68 -13.72 15.39
N SER A 339 -10.21 -12.49 15.45
CA SER A 339 -11.48 -12.19 16.14
C SER A 339 -12.71 -12.34 15.25
N GLY A 340 -12.54 -12.26 13.94
CA GLY A 340 -13.64 -12.22 12.98
C GLY A 340 -14.34 -10.85 12.89
N GLU A 341 -13.83 -9.84 13.59
CA GLU A 341 -14.40 -8.48 13.54
C GLU A 341 -14.19 -7.85 12.17
N GLU A 342 -15.27 -7.34 11.60
CA GLU A 342 -15.27 -6.75 10.26
C GLU A 342 -15.74 -5.29 10.28
N THR A 343 -15.02 -4.43 9.59
CA THR A 343 -15.29 -2.99 9.47
C THR A 343 -15.38 -2.57 8.01
N VAL A 344 -16.35 -1.73 7.68
CA VAL A 344 -16.52 -1.15 6.33
C VAL A 344 -15.71 0.13 6.22
N LEU A 345 -14.67 0.11 5.37
CA LEU A 345 -13.78 1.26 5.18
C LEU A 345 -14.35 2.28 4.16
N THR A 346 -14.97 1.82 3.08
CA THR A 346 -15.59 2.71 2.07
C THR A 346 -17.09 2.52 2.00
N ARG A 347 -17.83 3.60 1.70
CA ARG A 347 -19.29 3.58 1.54
C ARG A 347 -19.70 4.49 0.38
N GLY A 348 -20.71 4.09 -0.39
CA GLY A 348 -21.26 4.93 -1.47
C GLY A 348 -21.94 4.10 -2.56
N ARG A 349 -22.63 4.79 -3.51
CA ARG A 349 -23.24 4.19 -4.70
C ARG A 349 -22.24 4.14 -5.87
N TYR A 350 -21.01 3.73 -5.61
CA TYR A 350 -19.92 3.55 -6.55
C TYR A 350 -19.03 2.43 -6.06
N ASN A 351 -18.21 1.91 -6.93
CA ASN A 351 -17.29 0.82 -6.59
C ASN A 351 -15.97 1.36 -6.04
N SER A 352 -15.47 0.67 -5.01
CA SER A 352 -14.12 0.79 -4.47
C SER A 352 -13.56 -0.61 -4.33
N GLU A 353 -12.43 -0.90 -5.00
CA GLU A 353 -11.94 -2.25 -5.24
C GLU A 353 -10.42 -2.34 -5.12
N GLN A 354 -9.91 -3.57 -4.95
CA GLN A 354 -8.49 -3.91 -5.05
C GLN A 354 -7.63 -3.12 -4.06
N PRO A 355 -7.87 -3.27 -2.75
CA PRO A 355 -7.10 -2.58 -1.74
C PRO A 355 -5.65 -3.06 -1.69
N ALA A 356 -4.71 -2.14 -1.40
CA ALA A 356 -3.34 -2.48 -1.04
C ALA A 356 -2.85 -1.56 0.08
N TRP A 357 -2.18 -2.14 1.05
CA TRP A 357 -1.69 -1.44 2.23
C TRP A 357 -0.44 -0.59 1.94
N SER A 358 -0.32 0.53 2.64
CA SER A 358 0.96 1.20 2.79
C SER A 358 1.92 0.34 3.62
N PRO A 359 3.24 0.44 3.41
CA PRO A 359 4.22 -0.38 4.14
C PRO A 359 4.23 -0.19 5.66
N ASP A 360 3.71 0.94 6.14
CA ASP A 360 3.57 1.26 7.56
C ASP A 360 2.19 0.91 8.14
N GLY A 361 1.32 0.30 7.36
CA GLY A 361 -0.02 -0.10 7.78
C GLY A 361 -1.03 1.03 8.01
N LYS A 362 -0.67 2.30 7.78
CA LYS A 362 -1.50 3.45 8.14
C LYS A 362 -2.49 3.89 7.07
N GLN A 363 -2.26 3.49 5.83
CA GLN A 363 -3.06 3.90 4.68
C GLN A 363 -3.37 2.70 3.78
N VAL A 364 -4.45 2.83 3.04
CA VAL A 364 -4.83 1.90 1.96
C VAL A 364 -4.95 2.68 0.66
N VAL A 365 -4.34 2.15 -0.41
CA VAL A 365 -4.58 2.59 -1.78
C VAL A 365 -5.56 1.63 -2.44
N PHE A 366 -6.51 2.14 -3.21
CA PHE A 366 -7.54 1.34 -3.89
C PHE A 366 -8.01 2.01 -5.17
N ALA A 367 -8.63 1.25 -6.05
CA ALA A 367 -9.27 1.74 -7.26
C ALA A 367 -10.74 2.10 -6.96
N SER A 368 -11.23 3.25 -7.46
CA SER A 368 -12.64 3.63 -7.32
C SER A 368 -13.15 4.41 -8.51
N ASN A 369 -14.41 4.13 -8.90
CA ASN A 369 -15.10 4.84 -9.97
C ASN A 369 -16.01 5.97 -9.49
N SER A 370 -15.80 6.48 -8.27
CA SER A 370 -16.60 7.55 -7.67
C SER A 370 -16.64 8.86 -8.47
N THR A 371 -15.74 9.03 -9.45
CA THR A 371 -15.72 10.15 -10.41
C THR A 371 -16.13 9.75 -11.84
N GLY A 372 -16.83 8.62 -11.99
CA GLY A 372 -17.33 8.07 -13.25
C GLY A 372 -16.42 7.06 -13.92
N VAL A 373 -15.08 7.13 -13.66
CA VAL A 373 -14.08 6.19 -14.17
C VAL A 373 -13.17 5.77 -13.04
N TYR A 374 -12.61 4.56 -13.14
CA TYR A 374 -11.71 4.05 -12.11
C TYR A 374 -10.43 4.88 -12.01
N LYS A 375 -10.16 5.38 -10.82
CA LYS A 375 -8.96 6.13 -10.43
C LYS A 375 -8.42 5.60 -9.12
N LEU A 376 -7.12 5.82 -8.86
CA LEU A 376 -6.55 5.47 -7.58
C LEU A 376 -6.86 6.52 -6.51
N TYR A 377 -7.26 6.03 -5.36
CA TYR A 377 -7.50 6.79 -4.14
C TYR A 377 -6.63 6.28 -3.00
N LEU A 378 -6.25 7.19 -2.13
CA LEU A 378 -5.64 6.90 -0.83
C LEU A 378 -6.64 7.25 0.27
N MET A 379 -6.60 6.48 1.35
CA MET A 379 -7.39 6.72 2.55
C MET A 379 -6.62 6.21 3.77
N PHE A 380 -6.80 6.85 4.92
CA PHE A 380 -6.29 6.30 6.17
C PHE A 380 -7.15 5.13 6.63
N VAL A 381 -6.55 4.20 7.38
CA VAL A 381 -7.25 3.01 7.88
C VAL A 381 -8.39 3.33 8.86
N ASP A 382 -8.40 4.53 9.44
CA ASP A 382 -9.52 5.04 10.24
C ASP A 382 -10.71 5.55 9.39
N GLY A 383 -10.70 5.35 8.08
CA GLY A 383 -11.75 5.78 7.16
C GLY A 383 -11.70 7.27 6.77
N THR A 384 -10.73 8.02 7.28
CA THR A 384 -10.59 9.45 6.98
C THR A 384 -9.58 9.71 5.86
N GLY A 385 -9.48 10.95 5.40
CA GLY A 385 -8.43 11.39 4.48
C GLY A 385 -8.53 10.86 3.07
N ARG A 386 -9.71 10.37 2.65
CA ARG A 386 -9.91 9.92 1.26
C ARG A 386 -9.53 11.01 0.27
N ARG A 387 -8.57 10.71 -0.60
CA ARG A 387 -8.12 11.62 -1.65
C ARG A 387 -7.78 10.87 -2.93
N ARG A 388 -8.08 11.47 -4.08
CA ARG A 388 -7.62 10.96 -5.36
C ARG A 388 -6.09 11.09 -5.44
N LEU A 389 -5.41 10.02 -5.83
CA LEU A 389 -3.95 10.00 -5.90
C LEU A 389 -3.43 10.61 -7.21
N THR A 390 -4.02 10.24 -8.34
CA THR A 390 -3.51 10.59 -9.66
C THR A 390 -4.34 11.70 -10.33
N ARG A 391 -3.70 12.47 -11.21
CA ARG A 391 -4.35 13.50 -12.06
C ARG A 391 -4.34 13.11 -13.54
N ILE A 392 -4.35 11.83 -13.84
CA ILE A 392 -4.39 11.30 -15.20
C ILE A 392 -5.76 11.62 -15.84
N PRO A 393 -5.85 11.92 -17.16
CA PRO A 393 -7.09 12.22 -17.86
C PRO A 393 -8.20 11.18 -17.67
N ARG A 394 -9.46 11.56 -17.95
CA ARG A 394 -10.62 10.69 -17.66
C ARG A 394 -10.72 9.47 -18.57
N ASP A 395 -10.17 9.52 -19.76
CA ASP A 395 -10.12 8.43 -20.74
C ASP A 395 -9.15 7.28 -20.38
N PHE A 396 -8.39 7.44 -19.30
CA PHE A 396 -7.56 6.39 -18.73
C PHE A 396 -8.24 5.79 -17.48
N GLU A 397 -8.15 4.47 -17.30
CA GLU A 397 -8.59 3.76 -16.10
C GLU A 397 -7.39 3.23 -15.32
N GLU A 398 -7.51 3.22 -14.01
CA GLU A 398 -6.47 2.81 -13.08
C GLU A 398 -7.00 1.71 -12.17
N SER A 399 -6.24 0.61 -12.01
CA SER A 399 -6.66 -0.56 -11.23
C SER A 399 -5.48 -1.33 -10.65
N ALA A 400 -5.75 -2.29 -9.77
CA ALA A 400 -4.80 -3.20 -9.16
C ALA A 400 -3.55 -2.49 -8.60
N PRO A 401 -3.69 -1.52 -7.69
CA PRO A 401 -2.55 -0.87 -7.09
C PRO A 401 -1.74 -1.83 -6.22
N ASN A 402 -0.44 -1.57 -6.12
CA ASN A 402 0.44 -2.24 -5.17
C ASN A 402 1.52 -1.28 -4.69
N TRP A 403 1.76 -1.23 -3.40
CA TRP A 403 2.63 -0.26 -2.78
C TRP A 403 4.03 -0.82 -2.50
N SER A 404 5.09 -0.08 -2.86
CA SER A 404 6.46 -0.49 -2.58
C SER A 404 6.83 -0.27 -1.12
N SER A 405 7.64 -1.16 -0.56
CA SER A 405 8.17 -1.03 0.81
C SER A 405 9.26 0.06 0.93
N ARG A 406 9.76 0.59 -0.18
CA ARG A 406 10.87 1.56 -0.22
C ARG A 406 10.58 2.74 -1.13
N LYS A 407 11.30 3.85 -0.87
CA LYS A 407 11.42 4.99 -1.77
C LYS A 407 12.35 4.61 -2.93
N LEU A 408 11.88 4.79 -4.18
CA LEU A 408 12.62 4.52 -5.41
C LEU A 408 13.21 5.81 -6.01
#